data_41d2effb47619927013a71445318b6fd
#
_entry.id   41d2effb47619927013a71445318b6fd
#
_cell.length_a   1.000
_cell.length_b   1.000
_cell.length_c   1.000
_cell.angle_alpha   90.00
_cell.angle_beta   90.00
_cell.angle_gamma   90.00
#
_symmetry.space_group_name_H-M   'P 1'
#
loop_
_entity.id
_entity.type
_entity.pdbx_description
1 polymer ?
#
loop_
_entity_poly.entity_id
_entity_poly.type
_entity_poly.pdbx_seq_one_letter_code
_entity_poly.pdbx_strand_id
1 'polypeptide(L)'
;MIKLVKSPVVFNEENHTYFLGEKQLRGITGMISRQLFPDKYKGVPDHVMRRAADKGCRIHSQCEFVDSTGFEPESIEAENYLRERMNAGYDALANEYTVSDEEYFASNIDCVWEKEGEISLADIKTTYRIDKEFLSWQLSIYAYLF
;
A
#
# COMPACT_ATOMS: atom_id res chain seq x y z
N MET A 1 -23.13 -4.10 -5.46
CA MET A 1 -21.87 -4.57 -4.81
C MET A 1 -20.75 -4.49 -5.82
N ILE A 2 -19.72 -3.71 -5.53
CA ILE A 2 -18.54 -3.57 -6.39
C ILE A 2 -17.72 -4.87 -6.28
N LYS A 3 -17.33 -5.42 -7.42
CA LYS A 3 -16.51 -6.63 -7.48
C LYS A 3 -15.15 -6.29 -8.08
N LEU A 4 -14.10 -6.44 -7.28
CA LEU A 4 -12.73 -6.25 -7.74
C LEU A 4 -12.23 -7.46 -8.55
N VAL A 5 -11.41 -7.19 -9.56
CA VAL A 5 -10.79 -8.23 -10.41
C VAL A 5 -9.40 -8.54 -9.87
N LYS A 6 -9.15 -9.81 -9.57
CA LYS A 6 -7.83 -10.22 -9.07
C LYS A 6 -6.78 -10.14 -10.19
N SER A 7 -5.66 -9.48 -9.90
CA SER A 7 -4.50 -9.45 -10.80
C SER A 7 -3.90 -10.85 -10.99
N PRO A 8 -3.41 -11.19 -12.20
CA PRO A 8 -2.65 -12.42 -12.43
C PRO A 8 -1.23 -12.37 -11.86
N VAL A 9 -0.79 -11.20 -11.40
CA VAL A 9 0.54 -11.02 -10.79
C VAL A 9 0.57 -11.63 -9.40
N VAL A 10 1.63 -12.38 -9.12
CA VAL A 10 1.88 -12.98 -7.80
C VAL A 10 2.88 -12.11 -7.04
N PHE A 11 2.49 -11.69 -5.85
CA PHE A 11 3.36 -10.97 -4.92
C PHE A 11 4.02 -11.93 -3.95
N ASN A 12 5.35 -11.82 -3.83
CA ASN A 12 6.14 -12.54 -2.84
C ASN A 12 6.47 -11.57 -1.70
N GLU A 13 5.85 -11.78 -0.53
CA GLU A 13 6.04 -10.92 0.64
C GLU A 13 7.47 -10.97 1.19
N GLU A 14 8.08 -12.15 1.22
CA GLU A 14 9.40 -12.34 1.82
C GLU A 14 10.48 -11.47 1.16
N ASN A 15 10.45 -11.41 -0.17
CA ASN A 15 11.42 -10.65 -0.96
C ASN A 15 10.87 -9.34 -1.52
N HIS A 16 9.60 -9.05 -1.25
CA HIS A 16 8.88 -7.88 -1.80
C HIS A 16 9.02 -7.79 -3.33
N THR A 17 8.73 -8.89 -4.02
CA THR A 17 8.87 -9.04 -5.47
C THR A 17 7.57 -9.44 -6.13
N TYR A 18 7.41 -9.07 -7.40
CA TYR A 18 6.22 -9.32 -8.19
C TYR A 18 6.57 -10.16 -9.40
N PHE A 19 5.74 -11.18 -9.70
CA PHE A 19 5.94 -12.08 -10.83
C PHE A 19 4.66 -12.23 -11.66
N LEU A 20 4.80 -12.11 -12.97
CA LEU A 20 3.80 -12.53 -13.94
C LEU A 20 4.31 -13.80 -14.65
N GLY A 21 3.82 -14.98 -14.22
CA GLY A 21 4.43 -16.24 -14.58
C GLY A 21 5.88 -16.30 -14.10
N GLU A 22 6.83 -16.49 -15.00
CA GLU A 22 8.28 -16.53 -14.69
C GLU A 22 8.94 -15.14 -14.77
N LYS A 23 8.24 -14.14 -15.27
CA LYS A 23 8.76 -12.78 -15.44
C LYS A 23 8.63 -11.98 -14.17
N GLN A 24 9.75 -11.50 -13.65
CA GLN A 24 9.75 -10.54 -12.55
C GLN A 24 9.42 -9.14 -13.06
N LEU A 25 8.45 -8.49 -12.40
CA LEU A 25 8.06 -7.11 -12.66
C LEU A 25 8.74 -6.15 -11.68
N ARG A 26 8.85 -4.89 -12.05
CA ARG A 26 9.44 -3.85 -11.20
C ARG A 26 8.40 -3.29 -10.23
N GLY A 27 8.79 -3.11 -8.97
CA GLY A 27 7.96 -2.43 -7.98
C GLY A 27 7.85 -0.93 -8.26
N ILE A 28 6.63 -0.40 -8.26
CA ILE A 28 6.35 1.01 -8.58
C ILE A 28 6.97 1.96 -7.56
N THR A 29 6.83 1.68 -6.26
CA THR A 29 7.37 2.52 -5.19
C THR A 29 8.89 2.68 -5.30
N GLY A 30 9.60 1.57 -5.55
CA GLY A 30 11.04 1.61 -5.78
C GLY A 30 11.44 2.36 -7.04
N MET A 31 10.65 2.25 -8.11
CA MET A 31 10.87 3.02 -9.34
C MET A 31 10.73 4.52 -9.09
N ILE A 32 9.66 4.96 -8.43
CA ILE A 32 9.45 6.37 -8.09
C ILE A 32 10.63 6.91 -7.28
N SER A 33 11.05 6.17 -6.24
CA SER A 33 12.21 6.56 -5.42
C SER A 33 13.47 6.77 -6.24
N ARG A 34 13.81 5.81 -7.11
CA ARG A 34 15.05 5.87 -7.89
C ARG A 34 15.02 6.94 -8.98
N GLN A 35 13.88 7.13 -9.63
CA GLN A 35 13.78 8.03 -10.79
C GLN A 35 13.51 9.47 -10.41
N LEU A 36 12.65 9.71 -9.42
CA LEU A 36 12.18 11.05 -9.08
C LEU A 36 12.76 11.59 -7.77
N PHE A 37 13.10 10.71 -6.83
CA PHE A 37 13.55 11.09 -5.48
C PHE A 37 14.82 10.33 -5.05
N PRO A 38 15.89 10.35 -5.87
CA PRO A 38 17.09 9.51 -5.60
C PRO A 38 17.80 9.85 -4.29
N ASP A 39 17.65 11.06 -3.80
CA ASP A 39 18.30 11.54 -2.57
C ASP A 39 17.39 11.48 -1.33
N LYS A 40 16.15 10.98 -1.46
CA LYS A 40 15.14 10.98 -0.37
C LYS A 40 15.65 10.37 0.94
N TYR A 41 16.41 9.30 0.87
CA TYR A 41 16.95 8.58 2.03
C TYR A 41 18.47 8.67 2.15
N LYS A 42 19.10 9.62 1.43
CA LYS A 42 20.54 9.83 1.46
C LYS A 42 21.02 10.15 2.88
N GLY A 43 22.01 9.41 3.34
CA GLY A 43 22.59 9.59 4.68
C GLY A 43 21.78 8.98 5.83
N VAL A 44 20.65 8.35 5.56
CA VAL A 44 19.90 7.59 6.58
C VAL A 44 20.56 6.23 6.80
N PRO A 45 20.97 5.88 8.03
CA PRO A 45 21.61 4.59 8.31
C PRO A 45 20.67 3.40 8.02
N ASP A 46 21.22 2.30 7.50
CA ASP A 46 20.45 1.09 7.13
C ASP A 46 19.61 0.52 8.28
N HIS A 47 20.13 0.55 9.51
CA HIS A 47 19.36 0.05 10.64
C HIS A 47 18.12 0.91 10.97
N VAL A 48 18.19 2.22 10.70
CA VAL A 48 17.04 3.14 10.86
C VAL A 48 16.01 2.84 9.77
N MET A 49 16.44 2.64 8.54
CA MET A 49 15.58 2.26 7.42
C MET A 49 14.86 0.92 7.68
N ARG A 50 15.60 -0.08 8.16
CA ARG A 50 15.01 -1.40 8.50
C ARG A 50 13.96 -1.29 9.59
N ARG A 51 14.25 -0.58 10.69
CA ARG A 51 13.28 -0.39 11.78
C ARG A 51 12.01 0.31 11.31
N ALA A 52 12.13 1.30 10.43
CA ALA A 52 10.98 1.99 9.84
C ALA A 52 10.16 1.06 8.94
N ALA A 53 10.82 0.24 8.12
CA ALA A 53 10.17 -0.75 7.27
C ALA A 53 9.44 -1.82 8.10
N ASP A 54 10.09 -2.39 9.12
CA ASP A 54 9.49 -3.40 10.01
C ASP A 54 8.27 -2.85 10.74
N LYS A 55 8.35 -1.60 11.23
CA LYS A 55 7.21 -0.92 11.84
C LYS A 55 6.08 -0.74 10.84
N GLY A 56 6.39 -0.31 9.62
CA GLY A 56 5.41 -0.13 8.53
C GLY A 56 4.68 -1.44 8.23
N CYS A 57 5.42 -2.51 7.95
CA CYS A 57 4.86 -3.83 7.65
C CYS A 57 3.93 -4.33 8.76
N ARG A 58 4.35 -4.20 10.03
CA ARG A 58 3.53 -4.61 11.16
C ARG A 58 2.21 -3.85 11.24
N ILE A 59 2.23 -2.53 11.04
CA ILE A 59 1.02 -1.70 11.10
C ILE A 59 0.09 -2.01 9.92
N HIS A 60 0.63 -2.17 8.71
CA HIS A 60 -0.15 -2.59 7.53
C HIS A 60 -0.86 -3.92 7.77
N SER A 61 -0.14 -4.92 8.28
CA SER A 61 -0.73 -6.24 8.62
C SER A 61 -1.85 -6.14 9.67
N GLN A 62 -1.70 -5.25 10.65
CA GLN A 62 -2.75 -5.04 11.66
C GLN A 62 -3.99 -4.36 11.07
N CYS A 63 -3.82 -3.39 10.17
CA CYS A 63 -4.94 -2.74 9.49
C CYS A 63 -5.69 -3.74 8.59
N GLU A 64 -4.95 -4.54 7.81
CA GLU A 64 -5.53 -5.62 6.99
C GLU A 64 -6.29 -6.64 7.85
N PHE A 65 -5.71 -7.05 8.98
CA PHE A 65 -6.36 -7.98 9.92
C PHE A 65 -7.69 -7.43 10.44
N VAL A 66 -7.72 -6.17 10.84
CA VAL A 66 -8.95 -5.50 11.31
C VAL A 66 -10.01 -5.45 10.22
N ASP A 67 -9.63 -5.08 8.99
CA ASP A 67 -10.56 -5.00 7.87
C ASP A 67 -11.11 -6.38 7.45
N SER A 68 -10.28 -7.41 7.50
CA SER A 68 -10.64 -8.76 7.06
C SER A 68 -11.44 -9.56 8.09
N THR A 69 -11.21 -9.31 9.39
CA THR A 69 -11.80 -10.10 10.47
C THR A 69 -12.86 -9.37 11.27
N GLY A 70 -12.81 -8.03 11.30
CA GLY A 70 -13.63 -7.20 12.17
C GLY A 70 -13.27 -7.29 13.65
N PHE A 71 -12.13 -7.91 14.01
CA PHE A 71 -11.68 -7.96 15.39
C PHE A 71 -11.11 -6.61 15.84
N GLU A 72 -11.03 -6.43 17.16
CA GLU A 72 -10.50 -5.21 17.76
C GLU A 72 -9.02 -5.02 17.39
N PRO A 73 -8.62 -3.76 17.12
CA PRO A 73 -7.21 -3.42 16.82
C PRO A 73 -6.28 -3.72 18.00
N GLU A 74 -5.10 -4.23 17.71
CA GLU A 74 -4.05 -4.50 18.72
C GLU A 74 -3.11 -3.32 18.98
N SER A 75 -3.18 -2.27 18.15
CA SER A 75 -2.33 -1.09 18.28
C SER A 75 -3.11 0.20 18.13
N ILE A 76 -2.56 1.28 18.70
CA ILE A 76 -3.15 2.61 18.57
C ILE A 76 -3.20 3.09 17.10
N GLU A 77 -2.24 2.69 16.31
CA GLU A 77 -2.19 3.02 14.89
C GLU A 77 -3.33 2.33 14.11
N ALA A 78 -3.57 1.04 14.36
CA ALA A 78 -4.67 0.32 13.73
C ALA A 78 -6.05 0.80 14.26
N GLU A 79 -6.14 1.17 15.53
CA GLU A 79 -7.33 1.80 16.11
C GLU A 79 -7.63 3.14 15.42
N ASN A 80 -6.63 4.00 15.26
CA ASN A 80 -6.76 5.27 14.56
C ASN A 80 -7.18 5.07 13.10
N TYR A 81 -6.55 4.12 12.40
CA TYR A 81 -6.91 3.76 11.04
C TYR A 81 -8.41 3.38 10.92
N LEU A 82 -8.86 2.44 11.75
CA LEU A 82 -10.25 1.99 11.75
C LEU A 82 -11.22 3.13 12.05
N ARG A 83 -10.91 3.93 13.07
CA ARG A 83 -11.74 5.07 13.47
C ARG A 83 -11.86 6.09 12.35
N GLU A 84 -10.75 6.49 11.73
CA GLU A 84 -10.75 7.49 10.65
C GLU A 84 -11.51 6.97 9.42
N ARG A 85 -11.31 5.71 9.03
CA ARG A 85 -12.04 5.10 7.92
C ARG A 85 -13.54 5.07 8.18
N MET A 86 -13.97 4.62 9.38
CA MET A 86 -15.40 4.55 9.75
C MET A 86 -16.04 5.94 9.86
N ASN A 87 -15.35 6.92 10.47
CA ASN A 87 -15.85 8.28 10.58
C ASN A 87 -16.02 8.95 9.22
N ALA A 88 -15.15 8.63 8.27
CA ALA A 88 -15.28 9.10 6.89
C ALA A 88 -16.36 8.36 6.08
N GLY A 89 -16.91 7.27 6.62
CA GLY A 89 -17.99 6.49 6.02
C GLY A 89 -17.53 5.56 4.90
N TYR A 90 -16.29 5.09 4.95
CA TYR A 90 -15.75 4.14 3.97
C TYR A 90 -15.88 2.69 4.44
N ASP A 91 -16.25 1.82 3.52
CA ASP A 91 -16.15 0.37 3.66
C ASP A 91 -14.88 -0.16 3.00
N ALA A 92 -14.17 -1.08 3.67
CA ALA A 92 -12.99 -1.72 3.09
C ALA A 92 -13.41 -2.81 2.10
N LEU A 93 -12.94 -2.71 0.86
CA LEU A 93 -13.15 -3.74 -0.18
C LEU A 93 -11.98 -4.70 -0.29
N ALA A 94 -10.76 -4.18 -0.18
CA ALA A 94 -9.53 -4.97 -0.21
C ALA A 94 -8.39 -4.24 0.47
N ASN A 95 -7.43 -5.02 0.99
CA ASN A 95 -6.12 -4.56 1.43
C ASN A 95 -5.05 -5.26 0.59
N GLU A 96 -3.87 -4.65 0.49
CA GLU A 96 -2.73 -5.18 -0.28
C GLU A 96 -3.15 -5.61 -1.70
N TYR A 97 -3.98 -4.79 -2.34
CA TYR A 97 -4.54 -5.12 -3.65
C TYR A 97 -3.52 -4.92 -4.77
N THR A 98 -3.15 -6.00 -5.43
CA THR A 98 -2.14 -5.98 -6.49
C THR A 98 -2.66 -5.34 -7.77
N VAL A 99 -1.94 -4.33 -8.27
CA VAL A 99 -2.13 -3.69 -9.58
C VAL A 99 -0.89 -3.82 -10.45
N SER A 100 -1.06 -3.85 -11.76
CA SER A 100 0.03 -4.04 -12.72
C SER A 100 -0.39 -3.57 -14.12
N ASP A 101 0.58 -3.17 -14.94
CA ASP A 101 0.41 -3.04 -16.39
C ASP A 101 0.55 -4.40 -17.11
N GLU A 102 0.79 -5.47 -16.35
CA GLU A 102 1.03 -6.85 -16.82
C GLU A 102 2.20 -6.97 -17.82
N GLU A 103 3.07 -5.98 -17.85
CA GLU A 103 4.21 -5.93 -18.76
C GLU A 103 5.52 -5.62 -18.04
N TYR A 104 5.58 -4.51 -17.28
CA TYR A 104 6.82 -4.03 -16.65
C TYR A 104 6.71 -3.78 -15.16
N PHE A 105 5.55 -3.35 -14.67
CA PHE A 105 5.39 -2.81 -13.32
C PHE A 105 4.25 -3.48 -12.55
N ALA A 106 4.44 -3.56 -11.25
CA ALA A 106 3.41 -3.96 -10.31
C ALA A 106 3.59 -3.27 -8.96
N SER A 107 2.52 -3.19 -8.20
CA SER A 107 2.54 -2.78 -6.79
C SER A 107 1.32 -3.31 -6.06
N ASN A 108 1.35 -3.23 -4.73
CA ASN A 108 0.17 -3.42 -3.90
C ASN A 108 -0.36 -2.07 -3.44
N ILE A 109 -1.67 -1.89 -3.56
CA ILE A 109 -2.40 -0.77 -2.98
C ILE A 109 -2.77 -1.16 -1.55
N ASP A 110 -2.38 -0.38 -0.57
CA ASP A 110 -2.62 -0.71 0.84
C ASP A 110 -4.09 -0.90 1.14
N CYS A 111 -4.94 0.01 0.65
CA CYS A 111 -6.38 -0.02 0.88
C CYS A 111 -7.17 0.36 -0.36
N VAL A 112 -8.16 -0.45 -0.69
CA VAL A 112 -9.23 -0.12 -1.64
C VAL A 112 -10.52 0.01 -0.84
N TRP A 113 -11.09 1.20 -0.83
CA TRP A 113 -12.29 1.53 -0.08
C TRP A 113 -13.45 1.88 -1.00
N GLU A 114 -14.66 1.74 -0.48
CA GLU A 114 -15.90 2.12 -1.18
C GLU A 114 -16.73 3.02 -0.29
N LYS A 115 -17.34 4.03 -0.90
CA LYS A 115 -18.35 4.88 -0.29
C LYS A 115 -19.37 5.31 -1.34
N GLU A 116 -20.62 5.01 -1.10
CA GLU A 116 -21.75 5.42 -1.98
C GLU A 116 -21.57 4.99 -3.46
N GLY A 117 -20.92 3.85 -3.70
CA GLY A 117 -20.66 3.33 -5.04
C GLY A 117 -19.38 3.85 -5.70
N GLU A 118 -18.64 4.73 -5.03
CA GLU A 118 -17.35 5.24 -5.52
C GLU A 118 -16.18 4.55 -4.84
N ILE A 119 -15.13 4.28 -5.63
CA ILE A 119 -13.89 3.68 -5.13
C ILE A 119 -12.88 4.77 -4.78
N SER A 120 -12.25 4.58 -3.63
CA SER A 120 -11.12 5.38 -3.17
C SER A 120 -9.92 4.49 -2.88
N LEU A 121 -8.75 4.93 -3.34
CA LEU A 121 -7.48 4.28 -3.03
C LEU A 121 -6.80 5.04 -1.89
N ALA A 122 -6.35 4.31 -0.89
CA ALA A 122 -5.67 4.89 0.26
C ALA A 122 -4.35 4.17 0.53
N ASP A 123 -3.41 4.92 1.09
CA ASP A 123 -2.07 4.45 1.42
C ASP A 123 -1.77 4.76 2.89
N ILE A 124 -1.28 3.77 3.62
CA ILE A 124 -0.99 3.87 5.04
C ILE A 124 0.47 4.30 5.22
N LYS A 125 0.68 5.46 5.84
CA LYS A 125 2.02 5.95 6.17
C LYS A 125 2.23 5.99 7.68
N THR A 126 3.32 5.38 8.11
CA THR A 126 3.74 5.34 9.52
C THR A 126 4.84 6.34 9.83
N THR A 127 5.06 7.29 8.94
CA THR A 127 6.06 8.34 9.06
C THR A 127 5.53 9.53 9.87
N TYR A 128 6.44 10.22 10.56
CA TYR A 128 6.08 11.44 11.30
C TYR A 128 5.56 12.56 10.39
N ARG A 129 6.10 12.65 9.17
CA ARG A 129 5.70 13.66 8.18
C ARG A 129 5.37 13.00 6.85
N ILE A 130 4.21 13.33 6.30
CA ILE A 130 3.77 12.87 4.98
C ILE A 130 4.51 13.65 3.89
N ASP A 131 5.17 12.92 3.01
CA ASP A 131 5.71 13.45 1.75
C ASP A 131 4.59 13.44 0.70
N LYS A 132 3.91 14.59 0.59
CA LYS A 132 2.74 14.74 -0.29
C LYS A 132 3.09 14.60 -1.77
N GLU A 133 4.28 15.02 -2.18
CA GLU A 133 4.70 14.92 -3.58
C GLU A 133 4.94 13.46 -3.97
N PHE A 134 5.70 12.72 -3.17
CA PHE A 134 5.92 11.29 -3.38
C PHE A 134 4.60 10.51 -3.41
N LEU A 135 3.74 10.74 -2.44
CA LEU A 135 2.44 10.07 -2.31
C LEU A 135 1.51 10.40 -3.49
N SER A 136 1.55 11.63 -3.98
CA SER A 136 0.79 12.04 -5.16
C SER A 136 1.18 11.24 -6.42
N TRP A 137 2.48 11.06 -6.65
CA TRP A 137 2.97 10.18 -7.72
C TRP A 137 2.50 8.74 -7.54
N GLN A 138 2.67 8.19 -6.35
CA GLN A 138 2.31 6.81 -6.02
C GLN A 138 0.83 6.55 -6.25
N LEU A 139 -0.06 7.34 -5.67
CA LEU A 139 -1.52 7.16 -5.80
C LEU A 139 -2.02 7.44 -7.21
N SER A 140 -1.41 8.39 -7.94
CA SER A 140 -1.77 8.65 -9.33
C SER A 140 -1.46 7.47 -10.25
N ILE A 141 -0.30 6.83 -10.07
CA ILE A 141 0.06 5.62 -10.82
C ILE A 141 -0.85 4.45 -10.43
N TYR A 142 -1.15 4.29 -9.15
CA TYR A 142 -2.09 3.27 -8.70
C TYR A 142 -3.48 3.43 -9.33
N ALA A 143 -4.00 4.65 -9.34
CA ALA A 143 -5.29 4.94 -9.94
C ALA A 143 -5.31 4.69 -11.46
N TYR A 144 -4.19 4.90 -12.14
CA TYR A 144 -4.05 4.59 -13.56
C TYR A 144 -4.03 3.08 -13.84
N LEU A 145 -3.45 2.29 -12.95
CA LEU A 145 -3.34 0.82 -13.09
C LEU A 145 -4.57 0.07 -12.55
N PHE A 146 -5.35 0.70 -11.67
CA PHE A 146 -6.57 0.16 -11.09
C PHE A 146 -7.72 0.10 -12.09
#